data_b6daf9fb506c201b8878ac83aff1439d
#
_entry.id   b6daf9fb506c201b8878ac83aff1439d
#
_cell.length_a   1.000
_cell.length_b   1.000
_cell.length_c   1.000
_cell.angle_alpha   90.00
_cell.angle_beta   90.00
_cell.angle_gamma   90.00
#
_symmetry.space_group_name_H-M   'P 1'
#
loop_
_entity.id
_entity.type
_entity.pdbx_description
1 polymer ?
#
loop_
_entity_poly.entity_id
_entity_poly.type
_entity_poly.pdbx_seq_one_letter_code
_entity_poly.pdbx_strand_id
1 'polypeptide(L)'
;PFAYRLVVDDFNGDGLDDVFAGSMGLSVSQQKGWGIDPYPHFLLLSNSLGKFEESSVNIEDENNGLGQLCRFAHDASGGDPDGDGDVDLFACNMLLVNDGAGNFTIHPHLNLDWHYKYASPMSRLLADLNNDGFDDIIFWNFNDRRNFDLLPEEGFVLLSDGTNEIQNWKKNTLPPGPFGINQTKYNHAASGDLNNDGYLDIVVGITRADPYYEGAYVQVLINDGAGALNDETSARFVNQERATNHHGEGNIYVRDMNLDGALD
;
A
#
# COMPACT_ATOMS: atom_id res chain seq x y z
N PRO A 1 -7.52 15.03 12.04
CA PRO A 1 -6.79 14.05 11.29
C PRO A 1 -7.75 12.99 10.79
N PHE A 2 -7.55 12.53 9.56
CA PHE A 2 -8.28 11.38 9.03
C PHE A 2 -7.26 10.25 8.89
N ALA A 3 -7.46 9.16 9.63
CA ALA A 3 -6.83 7.90 9.33
C ALA A 3 -7.64 7.27 8.18
N TYR A 4 -6.99 6.93 7.09
CA TYR A 4 -7.67 6.37 5.92
C TYR A 4 -7.47 4.86 5.82
N ARG A 5 -6.33 4.37 6.32
CA ARG A 5 -5.98 2.96 6.36
C ARG A 5 -5.50 2.56 7.74
N LEU A 6 -5.88 1.37 8.11
CA LEU A 6 -5.43 0.71 9.33
C LEU A 6 -4.65 -0.54 8.93
N VAL A 7 -3.53 -0.76 9.58
CA VAL A 7 -2.84 -2.04 9.63
C VAL A 7 -3.02 -2.57 11.05
N VAL A 8 -3.42 -3.82 11.18
CA VAL A 8 -3.67 -4.47 12.46
C VAL A 8 -2.80 -5.72 12.51
N ASP A 9 -1.86 -5.74 13.43
CA ASP A 9 -0.93 -6.84 13.64
C ASP A 9 -0.26 -6.72 15.01
N ASP A 10 0.48 -7.74 15.44
CA ASP A 10 1.27 -7.72 16.68
C ASP A 10 2.64 -7.07 16.40
N PHE A 11 2.74 -5.76 16.57
CA PHE A 11 3.97 -5.02 16.29
C PHE A 11 5.01 -5.11 17.40
N ASN A 12 4.63 -5.53 18.60
CA ASN A 12 5.54 -5.55 19.75
C ASN A 12 5.89 -6.97 20.26
N GLY A 13 5.41 -8.01 19.58
CA GLY A 13 5.70 -9.41 19.88
C GLY A 13 5.04 -9.94 21.17
N ASP A 14 3.98 -9.28 21.67
CA ASP A 14 3.31 -9.67 22.90
C ASP A 14 2.15 -10.67 22.71
N GLY A 15 1.82 -11.01 21.46
CA GLY A 15 0.77 -11.92 21.05
C GLY A 15 -0.62 -11.29 20.98
N LEU A 16 -0.71 -9.96 20.99
CA LEU A 16 -1.95 -9.20 20.88
C LEU A 16 -1.88 -8.24 19.69
N ASP A 17 -2.96 -8.15 18.93
CA ASP A 17 -3.02 -7.23 17.81
C ASP A 17 -2.95 -5.76 18.25
N ASP A 18 -2.10 -5.01 17.60
CA ASP A 18 -1.90 -3.58 17.67
C ASP A 18 -2.53 -2.87 16.47
N VAL A 19 -2.54 -1.54 16.46
CA VAL A 19 -3.12 -0.78 15.36
C VAL A 19 -2.20 0.33 14.91
N PHE A 20 -1.80 0.29 13.64
CA PHE A 20 -1.23 1.44 12.95
C PHE A 20 -2.30 2.14 12.11
N ALA A 21 -2.33 3.47 12.17
CA ALA A 21 -3.26 4.29 11.39
C ALA A 21 -2.51 5.32 10.55
N GLY A 22 -2.49 5.11 9.24
CA GLY A 22 -1.88 6.01 8.28
C GLY A 22 -2.62 7.35 8.21
N SER A 23 -1.90 8.45 8.40
CA SER A 23 -2.50 9.80 8.39
C SER A 23 -2.60 10.37 6.97
N MET A 24 -3.75 10.94 6.64
CA MET A 24 -3.98 11.70 5.40
C MET A 24 -3.59 13.18 5.49
N GLY A 25 -2.97 13.61 6.59
CA GLY A 25 -2.73 15.03 6.83
C GLY A 25 -4.01 15.82 7.14
N LEU A 26 -3.88 17.13 7.23
CA LEU A 26 -4.98 18.06 7.43
C LEU A 26 -5.22 18.89 6.17
N SER A 27 -6.43 18.88 5.65
CA SER A 27 -6.83 19.82 4.61
C SER A 27 -6.83 21.24 5.16
N VAL A 28 -5.95 22.09 4.66
CA VAL A 28 -5.93 23.51 5.00
C VAL A 28 -7.06 24.20 4.25
N SER A 29 -7.79 25.06 4.96
CA SER A 29 -8.93 25.78 4.40
C SER A 29 -8.61 26.46 3.05
N GLN A 30 -9.58 26.50 2.15
CA GLN A 30 -9.53 27.09 0.81
C GLN A 30 -8.91 28.50 0.70
N GLN A 31 -8.72 29.20 1.80
CA GLN A 31 -8.11 30.53 1.85
C GLN A 31 -6.59 30.55 1.68
N LYS A 32 -5.91 29.41 1.84
CA LYS A 32 -4.43 29.29 1.71
C LYS A 32 -3.97 28.56 0.44
N GLY A 33 -4.87 28.24 -0.48
CA GLY A 33 -4.60 27.36 -1.60
C GLY A 33 -4.76 25.88 -1.20
N TRP A 34 -4.84 25.01 -2.17
CA TRP A 34 -4.93 23.56 -1.95
C TRP A 34 -3.61 23.07 -1.37
N GLY A 35 -3.52 22.98 -0.07
CA GLY A 35 -2.40 22.41 0.66
C GLY A 35 -2.89 21.38 1.67
N ILE A 36 -2.17 20.28 1.80
CA ILE A 36 -2.36 19.31 2.88
C ILE A 36 -1.20 19.51 3.83
N ASP A 37 -1.47 19.97 5.06
CA ASP A 37 -0.44 20.02 6.09
C ASP A 37 -0.14 18.58 6.55
N PRO A 38 1.13 18.19 6.68
CA PRO A 38 1.50 16.88 7.16
C PRO A 38 0.96 16.66 8.58
N TYR A 39 0.60 15.43 8.87
CA TYR A 39 0.13 15.02 10.20
C TYR A 39 0.78 13.68 10.59
N PRO A 40 1.12 13.48 11.88
CA PRO A 40 1.75 12.22 12.29
C PRO A 40 0.83 11.02 12.10
N HIS A 41 1.41 9.88 11.82
CA HIS A 41 0.75 8.60 11.93
C HIS A 41 0.39 8.29 13.38
N PHE A 42 -0.54 7.36 13.59
CA PHE A 42 -0.89 6.86 14.90
C PHE A 42 -0.45 5.40 15.03
N LEU A 43 0.24 5.11 16.11
CA LEU A 43 0.53 3.77 16.59
C LEU A 43 -0.14 3.57 17.94
N LEU A 44 -0.94 2.53 18.05
CA LEU A 44 -1.65 2.15 19.25
C LEU A 44 -1.24 0.73 19.62
N LEU A 45 -0.42 0.57 20.64
CA LEU A 45 -0.02 -0.73 21.16
C LEU A 45 -1.06 -1.23 22.16
N SER A 46 -1.50 -2.46 21.98
CA SER A 46 -2.43 -3.11 22.89
C SER A 46 -1.72 -3.64 24.13
N ASN A 47 -2.47 -3.99 25.15
CA ASN A 47 -1.90 -4.59 26.35
C ASN A 47 -2.82 -5.71 26.89
N SER A 48 -2.29 -6.51 27.78
CA SER A 48 -3.00 -7.66 28.38
C SER A 48 -4.31 -7.34 29.12
N LEU A 49 -4.64 -6.05 29.28
CA LEU A 49 -5.91 -5.59 29.85
C LEU A 49 -6.94 -5.25 28.75
N GLY A 50 -6.62 -5.48 27.46
CA GLY A 50 -7.46 -5.12 26.31
C GLY A 50 -7.58 -3.61 26.11
N LYS A 51 -6.56 -2.86 26.47
CA LYS A 51 -6.50 -1.41 26.25
C LYS A 51 -5.39 -1.08 25.29
N PHE A 52 -5.55 0.01 24.56
CA PHE A 52 -4.54 0.57 23.69
C PHE A 52 -3.81 1.72 24.37
N GLU A 53 -2.49 1.77 24.16
CA GLU A 53 -1.62 2.88 24.54
C GLU A 53 -1.14 3.59 23.28
N GLU A 54 -1.25 4.91 23.26
CA GLU A 54 -0.76 5.75 22.17
C GLU A 54 0.77 5.75 22.21
N SER A 55 1.39 5.21 21.17
CA SER A 55 2.83 4.93 21.07
C SER A 55 3.48 5.53 19.81
N SER A 56 2.85 6.51 19.17
CA SER A 56 3.35 7.13 17.94
C SER A 56 4.75 7.73 18.07
N VAL A 57 5.20 8.00 19.29
CA VAL A 57 6.57 8.43 19.61
C VAL A 57 7.62 7.37 19.23
N ASN A 58 7.22 6.12 19.11
CA ASN A 58 8.08 4.99 18.70
C ASN A 58 8.36 4.99 17.19
N ILE A 59 7.68 5.80 16.40
CA ILE A 59 7.94 5.93 14.96
C ILE A 59 9.02 7.00 14.79
N GLU A 60 10.14 6.62 14.15
CA GLU A 60 11.23 7.55 13.84
C GLU A 60 10.71 8.79 13.11
N ASP A 61 11.20 9.95 13.54
CA ASP A 61 10.79 11.23 12.99
C ASP A 61 12.02 12.06 12.58
N GLU A 62 12.06 12.46 11.33
CA GLU A 62 13.04 13.43 10.83
C GLU A 62 12.89 14.83 11.47
N ASN A 63 11.82 15.08 12.23
CA ASN A 63 11.41 16.38 12.77
C ASN A 63 11.40 16.47 14.31
N ASN A 64 12.21 15.68 15.01
CA ASN A 64 12.43 15.77 16.47
C ASN A 64 11.22 15.46 17.38
N GLY A 65 10.59 14.31 17.21
CA GLY A 65 9.68 13.75 18.21
C GLY A 65 8.21 14.14 18.03
N LEU A 66 7.82 14.53 16.82
CA LEU A 66 6.41 14.78 16.47
C LEU A 66 5.72 13.58 15.81
N GLY A 67 6.42 12.44 15.72
CA GLY A 67 6.00 11.30 14.92
C GLY A 67 6.19 11.56 13.41
N GLN A 68 6.29 10.49 12.64
CA GLN A 68 6.50 10.61 11.19
C GLN A 68 5.35 11.37 10.53
N LEU A 69 5.67 12.51 9.93
CA LEU A 69 4.71 13.37 9.29
C LEU A 69 4.44 12.89 7.85
N CYS A 70 3.20 12.56 7.57
CA CYS A 70 2.75 12.24 6.22
C CYS A 70 1.72 13.25 5.73
N ARG A 71 1.84 13.64 4.47
CA ARG A 71 0.85 14.50 3.84
C ARG A 71 -0.30 13.71 3.24
N PHE A 72 -0.05 12.46 2.85
CA PHE A 72 -0.99 11.72 2.04
C PHE A 72 -0.79 10.20 2.10
N ALA A 73 -1.12 9.59 3.23
CA ALA A 73 -1.17 8.13 3.34
C ALA A 73 -2.56 7.64 2.90
N HIS A 74 -2.77 7.53 1.59
CA HIS A 74 -4.00 6.95 1.03
C HIS A 74 -4.11 5.46 1.30
N ASP A 75 -2.97 4.81 1.50
CA ASP A 75 -2.88 3.39 1.80
C ASP A 75 -1.72 3.11 2.76
N ALA A 76 -1.76 1.96 3.40
CA ALA A 76 -0.68 1.42 4.22
C ALA A 76 -0.75 -0.11 4.19
N SER A 77 0.39 -0.77 4.22
CA SER A 77 0.51 -2.22 4.27
C SER A 77 1.48 -2.64 5.37
N GLY A 78 1.18 -3.75 6.05
CA GLY A 78 2.11 -4.47 6.92
C GLY A 78 2.70 -5.66 6.18
N GLY A 79 3.90 -6.08 6.55
CA GLY A 79 4.61 -7.24 6.03
C GLY A 79 6.05 -7.32 6.53
N ASP A 80 6.81 -8.30 6.06
CA ASP A 80 8.18 -8.58 6.48
C ASP A 80 9.16 -8.50 5.28
N PRO A 81 9.48 -7.29 4.78
CA PRO A 81 10.36 -7.15 3.62
C PRO A 81 11.84 -7.30 3.94
N ASP A 82 12.27 -7.29 5.20
CA ASP A 82 13.68 -7.51 5.57
C ASP A 82 13.95 -8.91 6.13
N GLY A 83 12.90 -9.74 6.28
CA GLY A 83 12.99 -11.16 6.59
C GLY A 83 13.38 -11.46 8.02
N ASP A 84 13.17 -10.53 8.97
CA ASP A 84 13.55 -10.72 10.38
C ASP A 84 12.42 -11.34 11.22
N GLY A 85 11.22 -11.46 10.66
CA GLY A 85 10.04 -12.07 11.27
C GLY A 85 9.14 -11.09 12.01
N ASP A 86 9.47 -9.81 12.03
CA ASP A 86 8.68 -8.76 12.62
C ASP A 86 7.87 -8.03 11.54
N VAL A 87 6.71 -7.46 11.90
CA VAL A 87 5.86 -6.79 10.91
C VAL A 87 6.30 -5.33 10.74
N ASP A 88 6.78 -5.03 9.54
CA ASP A 88 7.10 -3.69 9.07
C ASP A 88 5.89 -2.98 8.49
N LEU A 89 6.03 -1.69 8.24
CA LEU A 89 4.97 -0.85 7.68
C LEU A 89 5.44 -0.11 6.42
N PHE A 90 4.72 -0.29 5.33
CA PHE A 90 4.88 0.57 4.16
C PHE A 90 3.76 1.60 4.11
N ALA A 91 4.10 2.83 4.50
CA ALA A 91 3.13 3.91 4.62
C ALA A 91 3.70 5.23 4.07
N CYS A 92 2.85 6.11 3.57
CA CYS A 92 3.28 7.31 2.87
C CYS A 92 4.22 6.97 1.69
N ASN A 93 5.47 7.31 1.77
CA ASN A 93 6.50 6.99 0.79
C ASN A 93 7.69 6.27 1.44
N MET A 94 7.48 5.66 2.59
CA MET A 94 8.52 5.13 3.44
C MET A 94 8.23 3.71 3.85
N LEU A 95 9.27 2.91 3.90
CA LEU A 95 9.30 1.69 4.67
C LEU A 95 9.75 2.04 6.08
N LEU A 96 8.93 1.70 7.05
CA LEU A 96 9.18 1.84 8.49
C LEU A 96 9.51 0.45 9.01
N VAL A 97 10.77 0.22 9.33
CA VAL A 97 11.28 -1.06 9.80
C VAL A 97 11.08 -1.17 11.30
N ASN A 98 10.43 -2.25 11.73
CA ASN A 98 10.18 -2.59 13.12
C ASN A 98 11.41 -3.26 13.75
N ASP A 99 11.55 -3.16 15.06
CA ASP A 99 12.59 -3.88 15.82
C ASP A 99 11.99 -5.05 16.64
N GLY A 100 10.74 -5.45 16.34
CA GLY A 100 9.98 -6.47 17.06
C GLY A 100 9.49 -6.06 18.45
N ALA A 101 9.75 -4.82 18.85
CA ALA A 101 9.24 -4.25 20.10
C ALA A 101 8.32 -3.03 19.87
N GLY A 102 7.86 -2.84 18.64
CA GLY A 102 7.00 -1.74 18.23
C GLY A 102 7.71 -0.40 18.07
N ASN A 103 9.04 -0.41 17.85
CA ASN A 103 9.78 0.78 17.48
C ASN A 103 10.12 0.73 15.99
N PHE A 104 9.81 1.79 15.26
CA PHE A 104 9.92 1.85 13.82
C PHE A 104 10.99 2.86 13.39
N THR A 105 11.92 2.42 12.54
CA THR A 105 12.94 3.27 11.92
C THR A 105 12.69 3.40 10.42
N ILE A 106 13.06 4.55 9.84
CA ILE A 106 12.90 4.78 8.40
C ILE A 106 14.00 4.06 7.64
N HIS A 107 13.63 3.18 6.71
CA HIS A 107 14.60 2.49 5.88
C HIS A 107 15.36 3.49 4.98
N PRO A 108 16.71 3.55 5.03
CA PRO A 108 17.48 4.64 4.40
C PRO A 108 17.41 4.65 2.87
N HIS A 109 17.12 3.52 2.24
CA HIS A 109 17.06 3.40 0.79
C HIS A 109 15.64 3.35 0.23
N LEU A 110 14.62 3.37 1.09
CA LEU A 110 13.22 3.36 0.70
C LEU A 110 12.45 4.56 1.25
N ASN A 111 13.10 5.70 1.16
CA ASN A 111 12.42 6.99 1.19
C ASN A 111 12.22 7.43 -0.27
N LEU A 112 11.05 7.13 -0.84
CA LEU A 112 10.76 7.37 -2.25
C LEU A 112 10.64 8.85 -2.61
N ASP A 113 10.64 9.73 -1.63
CA ASP A 113 10.53 11.19 -1.84
C ASP A 113 11.64 11.77 -2.72
N TRP A 114 12.84 11.20 -2.68
CA TRP A 114 13.95 11.73 -3.47
C TRP A 114 13.90 11.36 -4.95
N HIS A 115 13.31 10.20 -5.29
CA HIS A 115 13.09 9.79 -6.67
C HIS A 115 11.77 10.30 -7.23
N TYR A 116 10.77 10.49 -6.36
CA TYR A 116 9.40 10.77 -6.72
C TYR A 116 8.85 11.97 -5.96
N LYS A 117 9.63 13.04 -5.92
CA LYS A 117 9.34 14.28 -5.17
C LYS A 117 7.90 14.81 -5.30
N TYR A 118 7.14 14.26 -6.23
CA TYR A 118 5.78 14.66 -6.55
C TYR A 118 4.80 13.49 -6.72
N ALA A 119 5.24 12.26 -6.58
CA ALA A 119 4.37 11.09 -6.64
C ALA A 119 3.99 10.66 -5.22
N SER A 120 2.72 10.77 -4.88
CA SER A 120 2.16 10.09 -3.72
C SER A 120 1.67 8.74 -4.18
N PRO A 121 2.22 7.62 -3.71
CA PRO A 121 1.64 6.32 -3.98
C PRO A 121 0.20 6.31 -3.48
N MET A 122 -0.74 5.94 -4.36
CA MET A 122 -2.14 5.82 -3.99
C MET A 122 -2.42 4.48 -3.35
N SER A 123 -1.85 3.41 -3.92
CA SER A 123 -1.98 2.06 -3.39
C SER A 123 -0.62 1.41 -3.23
N ARG A 124 -0.49 0.59 -2.20
CA ARG A 124 0.73 -0.13 -1.84
C ARG A 124 0.42 -1.44 -1.16
N LEU A 125 1.34 -2.39 -1.31
CA LEU A 125 1.19 -3.72 -0.75
C LEU A 125 2.58 -4.29 -0.45
N LEU A 126 2.72 -5.00 0.66
CA LEU A 126 3.81 -5.91 0.98
C LEU A 126 3.28 -7.33 0.81
N ALA A 127 3.95 -8.17 0.04
CA ALA A 127 3.56 -9.56 -0.20
C ALA A 127 4.71 -10.34 -0.83
N ASP A 128 5.00 -11.54 -0.34
CA ASP A 128 6.00 -12.45 -0.90
C ASP A 128 5.45 -13.11 -2.18
N LEU A 129 5.78 -12.54 -3.34
CA LEU A 129 5.30 -12.99 -4.65
C LEU A 129 6.10 -14.15 -5.23
N ASN A 130 7.34 -14.37 -4.74
CA ASN A 130 8.24 -15.38 -5.28
C ASN A 130 8.54 -16.50 -4.30
N ASN A 131 7.92 -16.49 -3.11
CA ASN A 131 8.07 -17.45 -2.02
C ASN A 131 9.53 -17.59 -1.55
N ASP A 132 10.27 -16.47 -1.47
CA ASP A 132 11.64 -16.44 -0.97
C ASP A 132 11.75 -16.13 0.54
N GLY A 133 10.61 -15.83 1.16
CA GLY A 133 10.48 -15.54 2.59
C GLY A 133 10.67 -14.05 2.94
N PHE A 134 10.77 -13.17 1.94
CA PHE A 134 10.81 -11.72 2.09
C PHE A 134 9.64 -11.10 1.34
N ASP A 135 8.90 -10.21 1.96
CA ASP A 135 7.82 -9.53 1.27
C ASP A 135 8.35 -8.55 0.22
N ASP A 136 7.85 -8.68 -1.00
CA ASP A 136 8.10 -7.75 -2.08
C ASP A 136 7.36 -6.44 -1.85
N ILE A 137 7.89 -5.36 -2.43
CA ILE A 137 7.30 -4.03 -2.28
C ILE A 137 6.58 -3.65 -3.57
N ILE A 138 5.26 -3.55 -3.50
CA ILE A 138 4.40 -3.25 -4.64
C ILE A 138 3.76 -1.87 -4.42
N PHE A 139 3.79 -1.01 -5.43
CA PHE A 139 3.04 0.22 -5.36
C PHE A 139 2.64 0.79 -6.71
N TRP A 140 1.59 1.62 -6.70
CA TRP A 140 1.08 2.36 -7.84
C TRP A 140 1.19 3.85 -7.60
N ASN A 141 1.63 4.55 -8.63
CA ASN A 141 1.84 5.98 -8.61
C ASN A 141 0.52 6.74 -8.77
N PHE A 142 0.42 7.83 -8.03
CA PHE A 142 -0.61 8.83 -8.30
C PHE A 142 -0.13 9.78 -9.40
N ASN A 143 -0.46 9.46 -10.63
CA ASN A 143 -0.21 10.35 -11.75
C ASN A 143 -1.36 11.34 -11.90
N ASP A 144 -1.14 12.59 -11.50
CA ASP A 144 -2.09 13.68 -11.73
C ASP A 144 -1.56 14.61 -12.83
N ARG A 145 -2.21 14.59 -14.00
CA ARG A 145 -1.85 15.42 -15.15
C ARG A 145 -1.78 16.92 -14.89
N ARG A 146 -2.38 17.37 -13.79
CA ARG A 146 -2.56 18.80 -13.56
C ARG A 146 -1.32 19.50 -13.01
N ASN A 147 -0.40 18.76 -12.36
CA ASN A 147 0.65 19.40 -11.55
C ASN A 147 2.01 18.72 -11.54
N PHE A 148 2.24 17.59 -12.24
CA PHE A 148 3.46 16.79 -12.04
C PHE A 148 4.08 16.32 -13.36
N ASP A 149 5.38 16.19 -13.36
CA ASP A 149 6.09 15.42 -14.37
C ASP A 149 5.59 13.97 -14.27
N LEU A 150 4.94 13.51 -15.34
CA LEU A 150 4.33 12.20 -15.37
C LEU A 150 5.41 11.13 -15.31
N LEU A 151 5.29 10.23 -14.36
CA LEU A 151 6.14 9.05 -14.34
C LEU A 151 5.78 8.17 -15.53
N PRO A 152 6.76 7.56 -16.19
CA PRO A 152 6.52 6.71 -17.36
C PRO A 152 5.79 5.41 -16.98
N GLU A 153 5.79 5.05 -15.71
CA GLU A 153 5.23 3.81 -15.18
C GLU A 153 4.08 4.12 -14.21
N GLU A 154 2.98 3.38 -14.33
CA GLU A 154 1.83 3.53 -13.40
C GLU A 154 2.10 2.86 -12.06
N GLY A 155 2.91 1.81 -12.03
CA GLY A 155 3.30 1.09 -10.82
C GLY A 155 4.43 0.10 -11.08
N PHE A 156 4.99 -0.42 -10.01
CA PHE A 156 6.04 -1.44 -10.08
C PHE A 156 6.11 -2.32 -8.82
N VAL A 157 6.81 -3.42 -8.96
CA VAL A 157 7.25 -4.31 -7.88
C VAL A 157 8.75 -4.14 -7.73
N LEU A 158 9.22 -3.97 -6.51
CA LEU A 158 10.60 -4.28 -6.13
C LEU A 158 10.58 -5.71 -5.63
N LEU A 159 11.07 -6.61 -6.46
CA LEU A 159 11.09 -8.03 -6.19
C LEU A 159 12.33 -8.39 -5.39
N SER A 160 12.12 -8.98 -4.23
CA SER A 160 13.16 -9.47 -3.34
C SER A 160 14.06 -10.50 -4.04
N ASP A 161 15.28 -10.60 -3.59
CA ASP A 161 16.25 -11.64 -3.98
C ASP A 161 16.62 -12.55 -2.79
N GLY A 162 15.78 -12.55 -1.73
CA GLY A 162 16.01 -13.30 -0.50
C GLY A 162 17.03 -12.64 0.43
N THR A 163 17.28 -11.34 0.27
CA THR A 163 18.16 -10.56 1.14
C THR A 163 17.50 -9.23 1.52
N ASN A 164 17.88 -8.65 2.65
CA ASN A 164 17.40 -7.33 3.08
C ASN A 164 18.09 -6.14 2.39
N GLU A 165 18.81 -6.38 1.29
CA GLU A 165 19.51 -5.37 0.51
C GLU A 165 18.58 -4.74 -0.54
N ILE A 166 17.47 -4.12 -0.09
CA ILE A 166 16.36 -3.60 -0.93
C ILE A 166 16.83 -2.75 -2.12
N GLN A 167 17.95 -2.02 -1.98
CA GLN A 167 18.52 -1.22 -3.08
C GLN A 167 19.01 -2.07 -4.27
N ASN A 168 19.17 -3.38 -4.09
CA ASN A 168 19.60 -4.32 -5.12
C ASN A 168 18.43 -5.10 -5.73
N TRP A 169 17.24 -4.99 -5.15
CA TRP A 169 16.07 -5.72 -5.61
C TRP A 169 15.68 -5.38 -7.04
N LYS A 170 15.18 -6.36 -7.73
CA LYS A 170 14.81 -6.22 -9.13
C LYS A 170 13.50 -5.44 -9.27
N LYS A 171 13.53 -4.38 -10.05
CA LYS A 171 12.33 -3.63 -10.41
C LYS A 171 11.62 -4.27 -11.60
N ASN A 172 10.36 -4.68 -11.40
CA ASN A 172 9.44 -5.13 -12.44
C ASN A 172 8.30 -4.12 -12.60
N THR A 173 8.00 -3.70 -13.83
CA THR A 173 6.88 -2.80 -14.11
C THR A 173 5.56 -3.55 -14.05
N LEU A 174 4.55 -2.98 -13.41
CA LEU A 174 3.20 -3.52 -13.37
C LEU A 174 2.45 -3.28 -14.70
N PRO A 175 1.53 -4.19 -15.08
CA PRO A 175 0.64 -3.95 -16.21
C PRO A 175 -0.14 -2.66 -16.02
N PRO A 176 -0.32 -1.85 -17.09
CA PRO A 176 -1.10 -0.62 -17.01
C PRO A 176 -2.57 -0.90 -16.73
N GLY A 177 -3.24 0.01 -16.06
CA GLY A 177 -4.68 -0.07 -15.84
C GLY A 177 -5.50 0.13 -17.12
N PRO A 178 -6.80 -0.24 -17.09
CA PRO A 178 -7.66 -0.32 -18.28
C PRO A 178 -7.95 1.04 -18.92
N PHE A 179 -7.69 2.13 -18.24
CA PHE A 179 -7.92 3.49 -18.78
C PHE A 179 -6.67 4.08 -19.44
N GLY A 180 -5.56 3.34 -19.40
CA GLY A 180 -4.27 3.76 -19.94
C GLY A 180 -3.49 4.67 -18.99
N ILE A 181 -2.24 4.90 -19.38
CA ILE A 181 -1.26 5.64 -18.59
C ILE A 181 -1.81 7.02 -18.22
N ASN A 182 -1.72 7.36 -16.94
CA ASN A 182 -2.18 8.62 -16.34
C ASN A 182 -3.71 8.84 -16.37
N GLN A 183 -4.48 7.80 -16.68
CA GLN A 183 -5.94 7.83 -16.61
C GLN A 183 -6.51 6.90 -15.54
N THR A 184 -5.68 6.03 -14.98
CA THR A 184 -6.06 5.09 -13.94
C THR A 184 -5.66 5.61 -12.57
N LYS A 185 -6.55 5.50 -11.58
CA LYS A 185 -6.27 5.71 -10.16
C LYS A 185 -6.43 4.39 -9.45
N TYR A 186 -5.40 3.98 -8.74
CA TYR A 186 -5.36 2.75 -7.97
C TYR A 186 -5.68 3.08 -6.52
N ASN A 187 -6.73 2.49 -5.97
CA ASN A 187 -7.25 2.89 -4.67
C ASN A 187 -6.77 2.01 -3.52
N HIS A 188 -6.87 0.70 -3.70
CA HIS A 188 -6.47 -0.29 -2.69
C HIS A 188 -6.16 -1.61 -3.36
N ALA A 189 -5.12 -2.30 -2.91
CA ALA A 189 -4.76 -3.62 -3.37
C ALA A 189 -4.82 -4.65 -2.23
N ALA A 190 -5.06 -5.90 -2.60
CA ALA A 190 -4.97 -7.05 -1.72
C ALA A 190 -4.34 -8.22 -2.49
N SER A 191 -3.66 -9.11 -1.77
CA SER A 191 -3.06 -10.32 -2.31
C SER A 191 -3.81 -11.58 -1.86
N GLY A 192 -3.69 -12.63 -2.66
CA GLY A 192 -4.19 -13.96 -2.36
C GLY A 192 -3.92 -14.90 -3.53
N ASP A 193 -3.83 -16.19 -3.27
CA ASP A 193 -3.67 -17.23 -4.29
C ASP A 193 -5.03 -17.50 -4.97
N LEU A 194 -5.32 -16.79 -6.06
CA LEU A 194 -6.63 -16.83 -6.75
C LEU A 194 -6.78 -18.01 -7.71
N ASN A 195 -5.69 -18.67 -8.04
CA ASN A 195 -5.66 -19.78 -8.99
C ASN A 195 -5.23 -21.10 -8.35
N ASN A 196 -4.91 -21.12 -7.06
CA ASN A 196 -4.42 -22.24 -6.26
C ASN A 196 -3.12 -22.86 -6.82
N ASP A 197 -2.19 -22.01 -7.28
CA ASP A 197 -0.86 -22.44 -7.75
C ASP A 197 0.23 -22.31 -6.67
N GLY A 198 -0.10 -21.75 -5.51
CA GLY A 198 0.78 -21.57 -4.37
C GLY A 198 1.53 -20.24 -4.35
N TYR A 199 1.26 -19.35 -5.29
CA TYR A 199 1.84 -17.99 -5.33
C TYR A 199 0.76 -16.94 -5.13
N LEU A 200 1.13 -15.82 -4.51
CA LEU A 200 0.20 -14.72 -4.30
C LEU A 200 -0.05 -13.95 -5.61
N ASP A 201 -1.32 -13.81 -5.94
CA ASP A 201 -1.84 -12.92 -6.97
C ASP A 201 -2.28 -11.60 -6.37
N ILE A 202 -2.57 -10.60 -7.19
CA ILE A 202 -2.99 -9.29 -6.72
C ILE A 202 -4.33 -8.88 -7.34
N VAL A 203 -5.21 -8.34 -6.50
CA VAL A 203 -6.42 -7.64 -6.91
C VAL A 203 -6.32 -6.18 -6.52
N VAL A 204 -6.55 -5.28 -7.46
CA VAL A 204 -6.51 -3.84 -7.18
C VAL A 204 -7.77 -3.14 -7.64
N GLY A 205 -8.36 -2.36 -6.74
CA GLY A 205 -9.49 -1.50 -7.02
C GLY A 205 -9.05 -0.22 -7.73
N ILE A 206 -9.72 0.13 -8.82
CA ILE A 206 -9.34 1.25 -9.68
C ILE A 206 -10.52 2.14 -10.05
N THR A 207 -10.22 3.41 -10.27
CA THR A 207 -11.15 4.41 -10.80
C THR A 207 -10.50 5.21 -11.93
N ARG A 208 -11.28 6.04 -12.62
CA ARG A 208 -10.73 6.97 -13.62
C ARG A 208 -10.06 8.18 -12.95
N ALA A 209 -9.02 8.68 -13.59
CA ALA A 209 -8.42 9.96 -13.23
C ALA A 209 -9.20 11.15 -13.79
N ASP A 210 -9.82 10.97 -14.96
CA ASP A 210 -10.63 11.98 -15.64
C ASP A 210 -11.83 11.29 -16.34
N PRO A 211 -13.09 11.58 -15.97
CA PRO A 211 -13.47 12.42 -14.82
C PRO A 211 -13.00 11.87 -13.48
N TYR A 212 -12.71 12.75 -12.54
CA TYR A 212 -12.01 12.42 -11.30
C TYR A 212 -12.84 11.49 -10.42
N TYR A 213 -12.26 10.31 -10.08
CA TYR A 213 -12.88 9.24 -9.29
C TYR A 213 -14.19 8.69 -9.87
N GLU A 214 -14.40 8.77 -11.17
CA GLU A 214 -15.55 8.12 -11.78
C GLU A 214 -15.29 6.66 -12.14
N GLY A 215 -16.33 5.85 -11.92
CA GLY A 215 -16.32 4.41 -12.18
C GLY A 215 -15.61 3.60 -11.11
N ALA A 216 -16.05 2.37 -10.89
CA ALA A 216 -15.45 1.40 -10.01
C ALA A 216 -15.11 0.14 -10.81
N TYR A 217 -13.84 -0.20 -10.86
CA TYR A 217 -13.31 -1.35 -11.58
C TYR A 217 -12.34 -2.12 -10.70
N VAL A 218 -12.06 -3.34 -11.11
CA VAL A 218 -11.09 -4.20 -10.46
C VAL A 218 -10.12 -4.67 -11.53
N GLN A 219 -8.83 -4.64 -11.24
CA GLN A 219 -7.81 -5.28 -12.05
C GLN A 219 -7.30 -6.51 -11.30
N VAL A 220 -7.21 -7.64 -11.99
CA VAL A 220 -6.69 -8.90 -11.46
C VAL A 220 -5.38 -9.21 -12.14
N LEU A 221 -4.33 -9.26 -11.35
CA LEU A 221 -2.96 -9.50 -11.77
C LEU A 221 -2.53 -10.87 -11.26
N ILE A 222 -2.31 -11.80 -12.18
CA ILE A 222 -1.91 -13.16 -11.86
C ILE A 222 -0.40 -13.29 -11.93
N ASN A 223 0.16 -13.86 -10.88
CA ASN A 223 1.59 -14.11 -10.74
C ASN A 223 1.99 -15.35 -11.54
N ASP A 224 3.17 -15.31 -12.15
CA ASP A 224 3.73 -16.45 -12.88
C ASP A 224 4.61 -17.36 -12.00
N GLY A 225 4.63 -17.13 -10.70
CA GLY A 225 5.46 -17.83 -9.72
C GLY A 225 6.91 -17.35 -9.65
N ALA A 226 7.25 -16.30 -10.40
CA ALA A 226 8.56 -15.66 -10.37
C ALA A 226 8.44 -14.14 -10.12
N GLY A 227 7.31 -13.70 -9.57
CA GLY A 227 7.01 -12.29 -9.27
C GLY A 227 6.71 -11.43 -10.49
N ALA A 228 6.44 -12.03 -11.65
CA ALA A 228 5.93 -11.28 -12.79
C ALA A 228 4.40 -11.40 -12.86
N LEU A 229 3.74 -10.25 -12.84
CA LEU A 229 2.29 -10.12 -12.75
C LEU A 229 1.68 -9.90 -14.15
N ASN A 230 0.70 -10.70 -14.51
CA ASN A 230 -0.01 -10.65 -15.79
C ASN A 230 -1.46 -10.20 -15.58
N ASP A 231 -1.93 -9.25 -16.39
CA ASP A 231 -3.33 -8.80 -16.33
C ASP A 231 -4.26 -9.85 -16.95
N GLU A 232 -5.02 -10.55 -16.11
CA GLU A 232 -6.04 -11.52 -16.49
C GLU A 232 -7.47 -11.02 -16.24
N THR A 233 -7.66 -9.74 -16.00
CA THR A 233 -8.95 -9.15 -15.65
C THR A 233 -10.05 -9.55 -16.64
N SER A 234 -9.79 -9.43 -17.94
CA SER A 234 -10.79 -9.74 -18.97
C SER A 234 -11.14 -11.24 -19.08
N ALA A 235 -10.23 -12.12 -18.67
CA ALA A 235 -10.45 -13.55 -18.66
C ALA A 235 -11.26 -14.00 -17.43
N ARG A 236 -11.17 -13.25 -16.33
CA ARG A 236 -11.80 -13.59 -15.05
C ARG A 236 -13.14 -12.93 -14.80
N PHE A 237 -13.42 -11.82 -15.48
CA PHE A 237 -14.73 -11.14 -15.39
C PHE A 237 -15.53 -11.26 -16.67
N VAL A 238 -16.70 -11.87 -16.60
CA VAL A 238 -17.63 -12.02 -17.74
C VAL A 238 -18.24 -10.68 -18.13
N ASN A 239 -18.50 -9.81 -17.16
CA ASN A 239 -19.02 -8.45 -17.37
C ASN A 239 -18.53 -7.54 -16.26
N GLN A 240 -17.64 -6.62 -16.60
CA GLN A 240 -17.14 -5.61 -15.68
C GLN A 240 -17.74 -4.21 -15.98
N GLU A 241 -18.92 -4.18 -16.59
CA GLU A 241 -19.64 -2.92 -16.75
C GLU A 241 -20.14 -2.43 -15.39
N ARG A 242 -19.47 -1.44 -14.87
CA ARG A 242 -19.86 -0.74 -13.63
C ARG A 242 -20.39 0.63 -13.96
N ALA A 243 -21.27 1.12 -13.08
CA ALA A 243 -21.84 2.46 -13.23
C ALA A 243 -20.74 3.50 -13.42
N THR A 244 -20.65 4.03 -14.64
CA THR A 244 -19.58 4.95 -15.05
C THR A 244 -19.75 6.36 -14.50
N ASN A 245 -20.86 6.64 -13.79
CA ASN A 245 -21.28 7.99 -13.37
C ASN A 245 -21.29 8.15 -11.84
N HIS A 246 -20.72 7.20 -11.10
CA HIS A 246 -20.65 7.25 -9.65
C HIS A 246 -19.20 7.30 -9.19
N HIS A 247 -18.99 7.94 -8.07
CA HIS A 247 -17.72 7.92 -7.37
C HIS A 247 -17.32 6.46 -7.06
N GLY A 248 -16.16 6.06 -7.51
CA GLY A 248 -15.68 4.69 -7.41
C GLY A 248 -14.45 4.61 -6.54
N GLU A 249 -14.62 4.73 -5.24
CA GLU A 249 -13.55 4.51 -4.27
C GLU A 249 -13.96 3.38 -3.33
N GLY A 250 -13.06 2.46 -3.02
CA GLY A 250 -13.40 1.33 -2.17
C GLY A 250 -12.19 0.50 -1.79
N ASN A 251 -12.37 -0.32 -0.74
CA ASN A 251 -11.39 -1.30 -0.31
C ASN A 251 -11.64 -2.62 -1.04
N ILE A 252 -10.56 -3.32 -1.31
CA ILE A 252 -10.57 -4.70 -1.80
C ILE A 252 -10.18 -5.61 -0.64
N TYR A 253 -10.87 -6.71 -0.50
CA TYR A 253 -10.54 -7.79 0.40
C TYR A 253 -10.61 -9.09 -0.38
N VAL A 254 -9.60 -9.91 -0.25
CA VAL A 254 -9.54 -11.25 -0.83
C VAL A 254 -9.71 -12.25 0.31
N ARG A 255 -10.81 -12.98 0.33
CA ARG A 255 -11.15 -13.95 1.39
C ARG A 255 -12.07 -15.03 0.85
N ASP A 256 -11.98 -16.22 1.40
CA ASP A 256 -13.01 -17.26 1.23
C ASP A 256 -14.27 -16.86 2.03
N MET A 257 -15.21 -16.19 1.35
CA MET A 257 -16.43 -15.65 1.99
C MET A 257 -17.49 -16.71 2.22
N ASN A 258 -17.49 -17.76 1.42
CA ASN A 258 -18.48 -18.82 1.44
C ASN A 258 -17.97 -20.12 2.09
N LEU A 259 -16.70 -20.18 2.45
CA LEU A 259 -16.01 -21.31 3.09
C LEU A 259 -15.95 -22.56 2.19
N ASP A 260 -15.79 -22.38 0.89
CA ASP A 260 -15.65 -23.48 -0.07
C ASP A 260 -14.18 -23.86 -0.36
N GLY A 261 -13.25 -23.11 0.21
CA GLY A 261 -11.81 -23.31 0.07
C GLY A 261 -11.18 -22.54 -1.09
N ALA A 262 -11.96 -21.77 -1.85
CA ALA A 262 -11.47 -20.84 -2.85
C ALA A 262 -11.57 -19.39 -2.34
N LEU A 263 -10.70 -18.52 -2.82
CA LEU A 263 -10.78 -17.10 -2.51
C LEU A 263 -11.83 -16.39 -3.38
N ASP A 264 -12.64 -15.53 -2.74
CA ASP A 264 -13.63 -14.68 -3.36
C ASP A 264 -13.15 -13.23 -3.49
#